data_30e87d738fa7f226755acebcefa33258
#
_entry.id   30e87d738fa7f226755acebcefa33258
#
_cell.length_a   1.000
_cell.length_b   1.000
_cell.length_c   1.000
_cell.angle_alpha   90.00
_cell.angle_beta   90.00
_cell.angle_gamma   90.00
#
_symmetry.space_group_name_H-M   'P 1'
#
loop_
_entity.id
_entity.type
_entity.pdbx_description
1 polymer ?
#
loop_
_entity_poly.entity_id
_entity_poly.type
_entity_poly.pdbx_seq_one_letter_code
_entity_poly.pdbx_strand_id
1 'polypeptide(L)'
;NLDKNNLLCKKSDNDFEESFRFILPGYNVRPLEFSGAIGLEQLNKLPSFIDQRRKNHIVFNNLFKDDKRFILQKEIGKSSWFGFSMVLSKTSGLKRQTVLDRLKKNNIDYRPIVSGNFCNSESLKYYDYEIHETVENAEYIDKNGFFVGNHHYDLKENIEFLKKILSEI
;
A
#
# COMPACT_ATOMS: atom_id res chain seq x y z
N ASN A 1 11.90 8.08 31.34
CA ASN A 1 12.50 9.05 30.41
C ASN A 1 12.65 8.38 29.05
N LEU A 2 11.64 8.55 28.20
CA LEU A 2 11.75 8.17 26.79
C LEU A 2 12.72 9.16 26.13
N ASP A 3 13.84 8.66 25.65
CA ASP A 3 14.78 9.48 24.87
C ASP A 3 14.13 9.85 23.55
N LYS A 4 13.53 11.05 23.51
CA LYS A 4 12.81 11.56 22.33
C LYS A 4 13.70 11.61 21.08
N ASN A 5 14.99 11.82 21.24
CA ASN A 5 15.93 11.89 20.13
C ASN A 5 16.14 10.52 19.47
N ASN A 6 16.11 9.44 20.27
CA ASN A 6 16.23 8.09 19.76
C ASN A 6 14.90 7.48 19.25
N LEU A 7 13.78 7.91 19.85
CA LEU A 7 12.47 7.35 19.52
C LEU A 7 11.98 7.81 18.14
N LEU A 8 12.17 9.10 17.83
CA LEU A 8 11.66 9.72 16.60
C LEU A 8 12.69 9.78 15.47
N CYS A 9 13.94 9.38 15.72
CA CYS A 9 14.95 9.38 14.68
C CYS A 9 14.67 8.27 13.65
N LYS A 10 15.11 8.53 12.44
CA LYS A 10 15.10 7.56 11.34
C LYS A 10 15.94 6.34 11.74
N LYS A 11 15.43 5.13 11.56
CA LYS A 11 16.10 3.88 11.90
C LYS A 11 16.77 3.21 10.70
N SER A 12 16.31 3.55 9.50
CA SER A 12 16.81 2.99 8.25
C SER A 12 16.97 4.10 7.20
N ASP A 13 17.93 3.95 6.31
CA ASP A 13 18.06 4.79 5.13
C ASP A 13 17.08 4.40 4.01
N ASN A 14 16.29 3.35 4.23
CA ASN A 14 15.26 2.92 3.33
C ASN A 14 13.96 3.69 3.58
N ASP A 15 13.67 4.70 2.77
CA ASP A 15 12.45 5.52 2.87
C ASP A 15 11.15 4.71 2.73
N PHE A 16 11.19 3.58 2.03
CA PHE A 16 10.03 2.70 1.89
C PHE A 16 9.66 2.06 3.23
N GLU A 17 10.62 1.52 3.97
CA GLU A 17 10.41 0.90 5.29
C GLU A 17 10.03 1.94 6.35
N GLU A 18 10.62 3.14 6.29
CA GLU A 18 10.33 4.23 7.24
C GLU A 18 8.94 4.84 7.05
N SER A 19 8.37 4.79 5.83
CA SER A 19 7.13 5.51 5.50
C SER A 19 5.90 5.08 6.32
N PHE A 20 5.90 3.87 6.88
CA PHE A 20 4.83 3.32 7.72
C PHE A 20 5.35 2.70 9.03
N ARG A 21 6.47 3.20 9.54
CA ARG A 21 6.99 2.75 10.82
C ARG A 21 6.21 3.38 11.98
N PHE A 22 5.43 2.56 12.68
CA PHE A 22 4.67 2.95 13.87
C PHE A 22 5.51 2.71 15.13
N ILE A 23 5.79 3.76 15.89
CA ILE A 23 6.70 3.72 17.04
C ILE A 23 5.95 3.61 18.36
N LEU A 24 4.84 4.34 18.49
CA LEU A 24 4.05 4.43 19.71
C LEU A 24 2.57 4.14 19.42
N PRO A 25 1.87 3.49 20.35
CA PRO A 25 0.42 3.43 20.29
C PRO A 25 -0.16 4.83 20.52
N GLY A 26 -1.22 5.15 19.80
CA GLY A 26 -1.89 6.44 19.94
C GLY A 26 -3.27 6.43 19.31
N TYR A 27 -4.06 7.45 19.69
CA TYR A 27 -5.37 7.66 19.10
C TYR A 27 -5.27 8.66 17.96
N ASN A 28 -5.93 8.38 16.85
CA ASN A 28 -6.11 9.34 15.76
C ASN A 28 -7.45 10.08 15.95
N VAL A 29 -7.49 11.03 16.88
CA VAL A 29 -8.68 11.80 17.25
C VAL A 29 -8.51 13.26 16.81
N ARG A 30 -9.07 13.61 15.64
CA ARG A 30 -8.95 14.95 15.06
C ARG A 30 -10.25 15.44 14.39
N PRO A 31 -11.44 15.35 15.02
CA PRO A 31 -12.64 15.92 14.44
C PRO A 31 -12.58 17.44 14.56
N LEU A 32 -12.68 18.13 13.43
CA LEU A 32 -12.85 19.57 13.36
C LEU A 32 -14.19 19.87 12.65
N GLU A 33 -14.88 20.95 12.99
CA GLU A 33 -16.11 21.35 12.29
C GLU A 33 -15.91 21.53 10.79
N PHE A 34 -14.76 22.08 10.39
CA PHE A 34 -14.38 22.18 8.98
C PHE A 34 -14.34 20.80 8.28
N SER A 35 -13.91 19.76 8.98
CA SER A 35 -13.91 18.40 8.44
C SER A 35 -15.33 17.92 8.15
N GLY A 36 -16.30 18.28 8.99
CA GLY A 36 -17.71 18.00 8.77
C GLY A 36 -18.27 18.71 7.55
N ALA A 37 -18.04 20.03 7.44
CA ALA A 37 -18.51 20.83 6.33
C ALA A 37 -17.92 20.36 4.98
N ILE A 38 -16.61 20.13 4.92
CA ILE A 38 -15.95 19.57 3.74
C ILE A 38 -16.47 18.15 3.44
N GLY A 39 -16.68 17.35 4.48
CA GLY A 39 -17.15 15.97 4.37
C GLY A 39 -18.51 15.87 3.69
N LEU A 40 -19.45 16.77 4.01
CA LEU A 40 -20.77 16.81 3.37
C LEU A 40 -20.67 17.02 1.85
N GLU A 41 -19.81 17.94 1.41
CA GLU A 41 -19.56 18.17 -0.02
C GLU A 41 -18.85 16.97 -0.69
N GLN A 42 -17.92 16.32 0.02
CA GLN A 42 -17.22 15.14 -0.51
C GLN A 42 -18.14 13.92 -0.62
N LEU A 43 -19.13 13.76 0.29
CA LEU A 43 -20.11 12.67 0.22
C LEU A 43 -20.93 12.72 -1.08
N ASN A 44 -21.27 13.91 -1.57
CA ASN A 44 -21.98 14.07 -2.83
C ASN A 44 -21.15 13.57 -4.04
N LYS A 45 -19.82 13.63 -3.94
CA LYS A 45 -18.88 13.20 -5.00
C LYS A 45 -18.48 11.73 -4.87
N LEU A 46 -18.65 11.13 -3.70
CA LEU A 46 -18.16 9.80 -3.38
C LEU A 46 -18.62 8.70 -4.36
N PRO A 47 -19.89 8.65 -4.81
CA PRO A 47 -20.32 7.65 -5.77
C PRO A 47 -19.51 7.67 -7.07
N SER A 48 -19.28 8.87 -7.64
CA SER A 48 -18.50 9.01 -8.87
C SER A 48 -17.02 8.63 -8.67
N PHE A 49 -16.47 8.91 -7.50
CA PHE A 49 -15.10 8.53 -7.15
C PHE A 49 -14.93 7.01 -7.07
N ILE A 50 -15.90 6.32 -6.46
CA ILE A 50 -15.92 4.87 -6.37
C ILE A 50 -16.02 4.25 -7.76
N ASP A 51 -16.91 4.74 -8.59
CA ASP A 51 -17.12 4.25 -9.95
C ASP A 51 -15.86 4.39 -10.80
N GLN A 52 -15.20 5.55 -10.76
CA GLN A 52 -13.98 5.75 -11.52
C GLN A 52 -12.84 4.86 -11.02
N ARG A 53 -12.67 4.71 -9.72
CA ARG A 53 -11.66 3.80 -9.14
C ARG A 53 -11.89 2.34 -9.56
N ARG A 54 -13.14 1.91 -9.64
CA ARG A 54 -13.50 0.58 -10.13
C ARG A 54 -13.20 0.41 -11.62
N LYS A 55 -13.47 1.41 -12.45
CA LYS A 55 -13.10 1.42 -13.87
C LYS A 55 -11.59 1.28 -14.03
N ASN A 56 -10.81 2.05 -13.29
CA ASN A 56 -9.35 1.94 -13.28
C ASN A 56 -8.89 0.53 -12.89
N HIS A 57 -9.53 -0.08 -11.86
CA HIS A 57 -9.20 -1.44 -11.46
C HIS A 57 -9.47 -2.46 -12.57
N ILE A 58 -10.54 -2.31 -13.34
CA ILE A 58 -10.84 -3.20 -14.48
C ILE A 58 -9.68 -3.14 -15.50
N VAL A 59 -9.19 -1.94 -15.81
CA VAL A 59 -8.04 -1.76 -16.71
C VAL A 59 -6.80 -2.43 -16.12
N PHE A 60 -6.49 -2.16 -14.86
CA PHE A 60 -5.36 -2.76 -14.17
C PHE A 60 -5.43 -4.30 -14.17
N ASN A 61 -6.55 -4.86 -13.75
CA ASN A 61 -6.74 -6.30 -13.70
C ASN A 61 -6.59 -6.96 -15.08
N ASN A 62 -7.14 -6.36 -16.12
CA ASN A 62 -7.02 -6.90 -17.48
C ASN A 62 -5.58 -6.94 -17.98
N LEU A 63 -4.73 -5.98 -17.58
CA LEU A 63 -3.33 -5.92 -17.99
C LEU A 63 -2.42 -6.83 -17.15
N PHE A 64 -2.78 -7.10 -15.90
CA PHE A 64 -1.89 -7.79 -14.96
C PHE A 64 -2.34 -9.20 -14.53
N LYS A 65 -3.61 -9.59 -14.73
CA LYS A 65 -4.15 -10.88 -14.27
C LYS A 65 -3.38 -12.12 -14.74
N ASP A 66 -2.76 -12.05 -15.91
CA ASP A 66 -2.00 -13.15 -16.50
C ASP A 66 -0.49 -13.04 -16.26
N ASP A 67 -0.04 -12.00 -15.55
CA ASP A 67 1.36 -11.78 -15.23
C ASP A 67 1.78 -12.60 -14.01
N LYS A 68 2.30 -13.78 -14.24
CA LYS A 68 2.71 -14.76 -13.23
C LYS A 68 3.76 -14.26 -12.23
N ARG A 69 4.41 -13.12 -12.51
CA ARG A 69 5.39 -12.52 -11.61
C ARG A 69 4.73 -11.89 -10.38
N PHE A 70 3.44 -11.54 -10.47
CA PHE A 70 2.72 -10.87 -9.42
C PHE A 70 1.49 -11.66 -8.96
N ILE A 71 1.28 -11.66 -7.65
CA ILE A 71 0.03 -12.07 -7.02
C ILE A 71 -0.78 -10.80 -6.81
N LEU A 72 -1.96 -10.72 -7.41
CA LEU A 72 -2.84 -9.57 -7.29
C LEU A 72 -3.87 -9.78 -6.18
N GLN A 73 -4.37 -8.69 -5.63
CA GLN A 73 -5.43 -8.72 -4.63
C GLN A 73 -6.70 -9.31 -5.23
N LYS A 74 -7.27 -10.32 -4.55
CA LYS A 74 -8.57 -10.88 -4.89
C LYS A 74 -9.67 -10.08 -4.22
N GLU A 75 -10.64 -9.62 -4.98
CA GLU A 75 -11.85 -8.99 -4.43
C GLU A 75 -12.78 -10.05 -3.86
N ILE A 76 -13.18 -9.89 -2.59
CA ILE A 76 -14.14 -10.76 -1.91
C ILE A 76 -15.49 -10.04 -1.75
N GLY A 77 -15.50 -8.73 -1.63
CA GLY A 77 -16.68 -7.89 -1.49
C GLY A 77 -16.83 -6.90 -2.64
N LYS A 78 -17.19 -5.66 -2.31
CA LYS A 78 -17.26 -4.53 -3.26
C LYS A 78 -16.27 -3.45 -2.88
N SER A 79 -15.02 -3.62 -3.28
CA SER A 79 -13.95 -2.66 -3.02
C SER A 79 -14.11 -1.37 -3.84
N SER A 80 -13.67 -0.24 -3.29
CA SER A 80 -13.42 0.98 -4.05
C SER A 80 -11.99 1.07 -4.58
N TRP A 81 -11.16 0.06 -4.30
CA TRP A 81 -9.78 -0.05 -4.77
C TRP A 81 -8.93 1.19 -4.45
N PHE A 82 -8.54 1.30 -3.18
CA PHE A 82 -7.69 2.40 -2.69
C PHE A 82 -6.37 2.50 -3.46
N GLY A 83 -5.78 1.37 -3.80
CA GLY A 83 -4.58 1.23 -4.60
C GLY A 83 -4.52 -0.16 -5.23
N PHE A 84 -3.52 -0.39 -6.06
CA PHE A 84 -3.28 -1.66 -6.73
C PHE A 84 -2.16 -2.39 -6.00
N SER A 85 -2.54 -3.31 -5.11
CA SER A 85 -1.60 -4.15 -4.36
C SER A 85 -1.02 -5.23 -5.27
N MET A 86 0.30 -5.34 -5.25
CA MET A 86 1.08 -6.31 -6.01
C MET A 86 2.07 -7.00 -5.08
N VAL A 87 2.07 -8.33 -5.08
CA VAL A 87 3.02 -9.12 -4.31
C VAL A 87 3.82 -9.98 -5.28
N LEU A 88 5.15 -9.95 -5.19
CA LEU A 88 5.98 -10.80 -6.04
C LEU A 88 5.69 -12.26 -5.75
N SER A 89 5.47 -13.06 -6.80
CA SER A 89 5.30 -14.49 -6.66
C SER A 89 6.65 -15.18 -6.35
N LYS A 90 6.60 -16.34 -5.70
CA LYS A 90 7.81 -17.14 -5.40
C LYS A 90 8.59 -17.52 -6.66
N THR A 91 7.90 -17.58 -7.79
CA THR A 91 8.47 -17.96 -9.09
C THR A 91 8.85 -16.78 -9.97
N SER A 92 8.71 -15.55 -9.46
CA SER A 92 8.98 -14.34 -10.26
C SER A 92 10.45 -14.18 -10.65
N GLY A 93 11.37 -14.70 -9.85
CA GLY A 93 12.81 -14.46 -9.98
C GLY A 93 13.23 -13.01 -9.65
N LEU A 94 12.29 -12.12 -9.31
CA LEU A 94 12.54 -10.71 -9.05
C LEU A 94 12.73 -10.43 -7.56
N LYS A 95 13.55 -9.45 -7.26
CA LYS A 95 13.63 -8.84 -5.92
C LYS A 95 12.72 -7.61 -5.86
N ARG A 96 12.00 -7.42 -4.75
CA ARG A 96 11.14 -6.23 -4.56
C ARG A 96 11.92 -4.93 -4.83
N GLN A 97 13.14 -4.81 -4.33
CA GLN A 97 13.94 -3.61 -4.52
C GLN A 97 14.16 -3.27 -6.00
N THR A 98 14.42 -4.26 -6.85
CA THR A 98 14.58 -4.04 -8.31
C THR A 98 13.32 -3.42 -8.93
N VAL A 99 12.14 -3.90 -8.50
CA VAL A 99 10.85 -3.36 -8.95
C VAL A 99 10.66 -1.94 -8.45
N LEU A 100 10.93 -1.68 -7.15
CA LEU A 100 10.79 -0.34 -6.56
C LEU A 100 11.74 0.68 -7.19
N ASP A 101 12.99 0.30 -7.46
CA ASP A 101 13.96 1.16 -8.15
C ASP A 101 13.49 1.51 -9.57
N ARG A 102 12.87 0.55 -10.26
CA ARG A 102 12.29 0.78 -11.58
C ARG A 102 11.12 1.76 -11.53
N LEU A 103 10.22 1.61 -10.56
CA LEU A 103 9.12 2.54 -10.34
C LEU A 103 9.63 3.95 -10.03
N LYS A 104 10.57 4.07 -9.09
CA LYS A 104 11.19 5.34 -8.69
C LYS A 104 11.86 6.04 -9.87
N LYS A 105 12.61 5.32 -10.69
CA LYS A 105 13.27 5.85 -11.90
C LYS A 105 12.27 6.44 -12.90
N ASN A 106 11.03 5.93 -12.90
CA ASN A 106 9.97 6.38 -13.80
C ASN A 106 8.94 7.29 -13.13
N ASN A 107 9.27 7.88 -11.97
CA ASN A 107 8.43 8.80 -11.20
C ASN A 107 7.05 8.22 -10.84
N ILE A 108 7.00 6.91 -10.53
CA ILE A 108 5.80 6.25 -10.04
C ILE A 108 5.93 6.08 -8.54
N ASP A 109 5.04 6.71 -7.77
CA ASP A 109 4.96 6.55 -6.34
C ASP A 109 4.46 5.15 -5.97
N TYR A 110 5.05 4.60 -4.92
CA TYR A 110 4.71 3.31 -4.37
C TYR A 110 4.81 3.34 -2.84
N ARG A 111 4.12 2.41 -2.20
CA ARG A 111 4.12 2.29 -0.73
C ARG A 111 4.11 0.83 -0.30
N PRO A 112 4.55 0.53 0.95
CA PRO A 112 4.33 -0.78 1.56
C PRO A 112 2.83 -1.07 1.67
N ILE A 113 2.45 -2.34 1.68
CA ILE A 113 1.05 -2.72 1.91
C ILE A 113 0.72 -2.43 3.38
N VAL A 114 0.24 -1.22 3.63
CA VAL A 114 -0.08 -0.64 4.94
C VAL A 114 1.09 -0.81 5.91
N SER A 115 0.88 -1.47 7.05
CA SER A 115 1.90 -1.72 8.08
C SER A 115 2.67 -3.04 7.85
N GLY A 116 2.45 -3.72 6.73
CA GLY A 116 3.06 -5.01 6.47
C GLY A 116 2.64 -6.08 7.50
N ASN A 117 3.60 -6.84 8.01
CA ASN A 117 3.38 -7.75 9.12
C ASN A 117 3.40 -6.98 10.45
N PHE A 118 2.23 -6.75 11.03
CA PHE A 118 2.12 -5.99 12.28
C PHE A 118 2.88 -6.62 13.46
N CYS A 119 3.14 -7.94 13.42
CA CYS A 119 3.98 -8.60 14.42
C CYS A 119 5.43 -8.08 14.45
N ASN A 120 5.88 -7.44 13.38
CA ASN A 120 7.20 -6.81 13.30
C ASN A 120 7.19 -5.34 13.77
N SER A 121 6.03 -4.80 14.18
CA SER A 121 5.92 -3.41 14.59
C SER A 121 6.57 -3.15 15.93
N GLU A 122 7.39 -2.10 16.02
CA GLU A 122 7.98 -1.65 17.27
C GLU A 122 6.93 -1.21 18.31
N SER A 123 5.72 -0.86 17.88
CA SER A 123 4.65 -0.47 18.77
C SER A 123 4.14 -1.62 19.64
N LEU A 124 4.33 -2.86 19.23
CA LEU A 124 3.88 -4.03 20.00
C LEU A 124 4.53 -4.14 21.38
N LYS A 125 5.73 -3.61 21.56
CA LYS A 125 6.41 -3.58 22.90
C LYS A 125 5.62 -2.85 24.00
N TYR A 126 4.58 -2.07 23.61
CA TYR A 126 3.73 -1.33 24.54
C TYR A 126 2.39 -2.02 24.82
N TYR A 127 2.16 -3.21 24.26
CA TYR A 127 0.92 -3.96 24.43
C TYR A 127 1.21 -5.32 25.05
N ASP A 128 0.24 -5.80 25.79
CA ASP A 128 0.14 -7.20 26.15
C ASP A 128 -0.62 -7.91 25.03
N TYR A 129 0.00 -8.90 24.36
CA TYR A 129 -0.55 -9.52 23.15
C TYR A 129 -0.13 -10.97 23.03
N GLU A 130 -0.92 -11.73 22.27
CA GLU A 130 -0.59 -13.08 21.82
C GLU A 130 -0.55 -13.13 20.30
N ILE A 131 0.35 -13.93 19.76
CA ILE A 131 0.37 -14.27 18.34
C ILE A 131 -0.34 -15.63 18.19
N HIS A 132 -1.52 -15.62 17.59
CA HIS A 132 -2.28 -16.82 17.30
C HIS A 132 -1.76 -17.44 16.00
N GLU A 133 -1.18 -18.61 16.05
CA GLU A 133 -0.61 -19.35 14.93
C GLU A 133 0.57 -18.64 14.21
N THR A 134 1.00 -19.22 13.09
CA THR A 134 2.05 -18.65 12.25
C THR A 134 1.50 -17.57 11.32
N VAL A 135 2.25 -16.49 11.15
CA VAL A 135 1.87 -15.34 10.29
C VAL A 135 2.64 -15.35 8.95
N GLU A 136 2.90 -16.53 8.40
CA GLU A 136 3.72 -16.72 7.20
C GLU A 136 3.25 -15.90 6.00
N ASN A 137 1.94 -15.80 5.78
CA ASN A 137 1.38 -15.02 4.69
C ASN A 137 1.60 -13.52 4.91
N ALA A 138 1.43 -13.02 6.14
CA ALA A 138 1.69 -11.62 6.47
C ALA A 138 3.17 -11.29 6.29
N GLU A 139 4.07 -12.16 6.74
CA GLU A 139 5.51 -12.02 6.55
C GLU A 139 5.91 -12.03 5.07
N TYR A 140 5.29 -12.92 4.28
CA TYR A 140 5.55 -12.97 2.85
C TYR A 140 5.11 -11.70 2.12
N ILE A 141 3.91 -11.19 2.43
CA ILE A 141 3.37 -9.95 1.87
C ILE A 141 4.23 -8.76 2.29
N ASP A 142 4.65 -8.70 3.55
CA ASP A 142 5.52 -7.64 4.07
C ASP A 142 6.85 -7.56 3.30
N LYS A 143 7.49 -8.70 3.08
CA LYS A 143 8.77 -8.77 2.36
C LYS A 143 8.68 -8.55 0.86
N ASN A 144 7.57 -8.94 0.22
CA ASN A 144 7.47 -9.03 -1.23
C ASN A 144 6.38 -8.12 -1.82
N GLY A 145 5.61 -7.45 -0.97
CA GLY A 145 4.47 -6.64 -1.37
C GLY A 145 4.79 -5.15 -1.48
N PHE A 146 4.05 -4.48 -2.33
CA PHE A 146 3.96 -3.03 -2.46
C PHE A 146 2.63 -2.67 -3.10
N PHE A 147 2.22 -1.42 -3.07
CA PHE A 147 1.10 -0.97 -3.87
C PHE A 147 1.41 0.36 -4.58
N VAL A 148 0.75 0.58 -5.70
CA VAL A 148 0.71 1.85 -6.41
C VAL A 148 -0.68 2.47 -6.29
N GLY A 149 -0.74 3.80 -6.35
CA GLY A 149 -1.98 4.54 -6.11
C GLY A 149 -3.06 4.30 -7.15
N ASN A 150 -4.31 4.39 -6.73
CA ASN A 150 -5.47 4.53 -7.59
C ASN A 150 -6.19 5.83 -7.24
N HIS A 151 -6.76 6.51 -8.22
CA HIS A 151 -7.41 7.80 -8.02
C HIS A 151 -8.82 7.84 -8.62
N HIS A 152 -9.54 8.93 -8.38
CA HIS A 152 -10.92 9.12 -8.84
C HIS A 152 -11.03 9.76 -10.24
N TYR A 153 -9.95 9.80 -10.99
CA TYR A 153 -9.92 10.18 -12.41
C TYR A 153 -9.39 9.03 -13.27
N ASP A 154 -9.53 9.15 -14.59
CA ASP A 154 -9.09 8.11 -15.52
C ASP A 154 -7.56 7.94 -15.45
N LEU A 155 -7.12 6.72 -15.16
CA LEU A 155 -5.72 6.32 -15.07
C LEU A 155 -5.32 5.32 -16.16
N LYS A 156 -6.10 5.16 -17.20
CA LYS A 156 -5.83 4.14 -18.24
C LYS A 156 -4.40 4.25 -18.77
N GLU A 157 -3.99 5.43 -19.22
CA GLU A 157 -2.65 5.66 -19.77
C GLU A 157 -1.54 5.40 -18.72
N ASN A 158 -1.77 5.82 -17.47
CA ASN A 158 -0.83 5.58 -16.38
C ASN A 158 -0.67 4.08 -16.07
N ILE A 159 -1.76 3.32 -16.11
CA ILE A 159 -1.74 1.87 -15.86
C ILE A 159 -1.06 1.13 -17.03
N GLU A 160 -1.31 1.55 -18.27
CA GLU A 160 -0.62 1.04 -19.46
C GLU A 160 0.89 1.33 -19.39
N PHE A 161 1.26 2.55 -18.98
CA PHE A 161 2.65 2.92 -18.74
C PHE A 161 3.29 2.07 -17.63
N LEU A 162 2.59 1.88 -16.49
CA LEU A 162 3.04 0.98 -15.43
C LEU A 162 3.31 -0.44 -15.97
N LYS A 163 2.39 -0.99 -16.77
CA LYS A 163 2.57 -2.31 -17.38
C LYS A 163 3.80 -2.35 -18.28
N LYS A 164 4.00 -1.33 -19.11
CA LYS A 164 5.17 -1.21 -20.00
C LYS A 164 6.47 -1.27 -19.22
N ILE A 165 6.66 -0.41 -18.22
CA ILE A 165 7.92 -0.35 -17.46
C ILE A 165 8.20 -1.60 -16.64
N LEU A 166 7.16 -2.28 -16.14
CA LEU A 166 7.31 -3.54 -15.43
C LEU A 166 7.55 -4.74 -16.38
N SER A 167 7.26 -4.60 -17.65
CA SER A 167 7.58 -5.63 -18.66
C SER A 167 9.04 -5.61 -19.10
N GLU A 168 9.78 -4.57 -18.73
CA GLU A 168 11.19 -4.38 -19.09
C GLU A 168 12.15 -4.88 -17.99
N ILE A 169 11.65 -5.54 -16.95
CA ILE A 169 12.43 -6.16 -15.88
C ILE A 169 12.21 -7.67 -15.80
#